data_63cfb1e64f7509649e248effbc4f8b1c
#
_entry.id   63cfb1e64f7509649e248effbc4f8b1c
#
_cell.length_a   1.000
_cell.length_b   1.000
_cell.length_c   1.000
_cell.angle_alpha   90.00
_cell.angle_beta   90.00
_cell.angle_gamma   90.00
#
_symmetry.space_group_name_H-M   'P 1'
#
loop_
_entity.id
_entity.type
_entity.pdbx_description
1 polymer ?
#
loop_
_entity_poly.entity_id
_entity_poly.type
_entity_poly.pdbx_seq_one_letter_code
_entity_poly.pdbx_strand_id
1 'polypeptide(L)'
;MRQYELVAVFPSEEELFRQGKEAVAAELQKQGAADVKETDMGDRQLAYTIKKRERGHYVLYAMSLDPQKVVPAEKIFKLNPNLLKYLFVKVEA
;
A
#
# COMPACT_ATOMS: atom_id res chain seq x y z
N MET A 1 5.52 12.43 14.63
CA MET A 1 5.05 11.34 13.80
C MET A 1 3.69 10.87 14.28
N ARG A 2 2.89 10.33 13.38
CA ARG A 2 1.57 9.80 13.66
C ARG A 2 1.50 8.34 13.26
N GLN A 3 0.58 7.61 13.87
CA GLN A 3 0.31 6.22 13.49
C GLN A 3 -0.61 6.19 12.29
N TYR A 4 -0.21 5.45 11.28
CA TYR A 4 -1.00 5.26 10.06
C TYR A 4 -1.12 3.77 9.73
N GLU A 5 -2.19 3.45 9.04
CA GLU A 5 -2.34 2.18 8.36
C GLU A 5 -2.50 2.46 6.88
N LEU A 6 -1.81 1.68 6.06
CA LEU A 6 -1.94 1.74 4.61
C LEU A 6 -2.49 0.41 4.14
N VAL A 7 -3.66 0.45 3.51
CA VAL A 7 -4.22 -0.73 2.83
C VAL A 7 -3.82 -0.61 1.38
N ALA A 8 -3.09 -1.59 0.88
CA ALA A 8 -2.64 -1.62 -0.50
C ALA A 8 -3.21 -2.85 -1.20
N VAL A 9 -3.67 -2.67 -2.43
CA VAL A 9 -4.22 -3.76 -3.24
C VAL A 9 -3.35 -3.91 -4.48
N PHE A 10 -2.78 -5.09 -4.64
CA PHE A 10 -1.85 -5.41 -5.72
C PHE A 10 -2.48 -6.42 -6.69
N PRO A 11 -1.94 -6.52 -7.93
CA PRO A 11 -2.34 -7.61 -8.81
C PRO A 11 -2.09 -8.97 -8.16
N SER A 12 -2.93 -9.95 -8.50
CA SER A 12 -2.82 -11.29 -7.91
C SER A 12 -1.67 -12.12 -8.47
N GLU A 13 -1.17 -11.77 -9.66
CA GLU A 13 -0.03 -12.49 -10.25
C GLU A 13 1.20 -12.32 -9.39
N GLU A 14 1.85 -13.44 -9.07
CA GLU A 14 2.95 -13.48 -8.09
C GLU A 14 4.05 -12.46 -8.38
N GLU A 15 4.50 -12.38 -9.62
CA GLU A 15 5.60 -11.48 -9.99
C GLU A 15 5.19 -10.02 -9.88
N LEU A 16 3.98 -9.68 -10.34
CA LEU A 16 3.49 -8.31 -10.28
C LEU A 16 3.22 -7.90 -8.83
N PHE A 17 2.71 -8.82 -8.03
CA PHE A 17 2.52 -8.61 -6.60
C PHE A 17 3.84 -8.30 -5.91
N ARG A 18 4.87 -9.11 -6.18
CA ARG A 18 6.20 -8.90 -5.59
C ARG A 18 6.78 -7.54 -5.97
N GLN A 19 6.72 -7.19 -7.26
CA GLN A 19 7.22 -5.91 -7.74
C GLN A 19 6.47 -4.74 -7.10
N GLY A 20 5.15 -4.84 -7.01
CA GLY A 20 4.33 -3.80 -6.40
C GLY A 20 4.66 -3.60 -4.94
N LYS A 21 4.80 -4.70 -4.19
CA LYS A 21 5.17 -4.65 -2.77
C LYS A 21 6.55 -4.02 -2.56
N GLU A 22 7.52 -4.42 -3.37
CA GLU A 22 8.87 -3.88 -3.25
C GLU A 22 8.87 -2.37 -3.46
N ALA A 23 8.11 -1.89 -4.44
CA ALA A 23 8.03 -0.45 -4.73
C ALA A 23 7.36 0.31 -3.57
N VAL A 24 6.29 -0.25 -2.99
CA VAL A 24 5.61 0.38 -1.85
C VAL A 24 6.53 0.42 -0.64
N ALA A 25 7.19 -0.69 -0.34
CA ALA A 25 8.10 -0.75 0.81
C ALA A 25 9.26 0.23 0.65
N ALA A 26 9.83 0.34 -0.54
CA ALA A 26 10.93 1.27 -0.82
C ALA A 26 10.48 2.71 -0.64
N GLU A 27 9.27 3.04 -1.09
CA GLU A 27 8.77 4.41 -0.95
C GLU A 27 8.48 4.75 0.51
N LEU A 28 7.90 3.83 1.28
CA LEU A 28 7.68 4.05 2.70
C LEU A 28 8.99 4.31 3.43
N GLN A 29 10.03 3.53 3.11
CA GLN A 29 11.36 3.73 3.69
C GLN A 29 11.93 5.10 3.30
N LYS A 30 11.80 5.48 2.04
CA LYS A 30 12.28 6.77 1.53
C LYS A 30 11.62 7.93 2.26
N GLN A 31 10.34 7.81 2.59
CA GLN A 31 9.61 8.85 3.31
C GLN A 31 9.83 8.81 4.81
N GLY A 32 10.68 7.91 5.29
CA GLY A 32 11.04 7.86 6.70
C GLY A 32 10.03 7.16 7.60
N ALA A 33 9.20 6.29 7.04
CA ALA A 33 8.29 5.50 7.85
C ALA A 33 9.06 4.65 8.85
N ALA A 34 8.60 4.61 10.09
CA ALA A 34 9.23 3.87 11.17
C ALA A 34 8.30 2.77 11.67
N ASP A 35 8.90 1.70 12.20
CA ASP A 35 8.17 0.58 12.82
C ASP A 35 7.14 -0.01 11.86
N VAL A 36 7.53 -0.17 10.60
CA VAL A 36 6.64 -0.69 9.56
C VAL A 36 6.37 -2.17 9.81
N LYS A 37 5.10 -2.50 9.94
CA LYS A 37 4.64 -3.88 10.08
C LYS A 37 3.74 -4.22 8.91
N GLU A 38 4.10 -5.26 8.17
CA GLU A 38 3.35 -5.71 7.00
C GLU A 38 2.53 -6.94 7.37
N THR A 39 1.25 -6.91 7.02
CA THR A 39 0.35 -8.06 7.21
C THR A 39 -0.27 -8.43 5.87
N ASP A 40 0.00 -9.64 5.39
CA ASP A 40 -0.58 -10.15 4.16
C ASP A 40 -2.02 -10.56 4.45
N MET A 41 -2.98 -9.94 3.78
CA MET A 41 -4.40 -10.20 3.97
C MET A 41 -4.97 -11.16 2.94
N GLY A 42 -4.14 -11.61 1.99
CA GLY A 42 -4.53 -12.60 1.01
C GLY A 42 -5.18 -12.04 -0.23
N ASP A 43 -5.44 -12.95 -1.18
CA ASP A 43 -6.08 -12.63 -2.43
C ASP A 43 -7.59 -12.62 -2.24
N ARG A 44 -8.25 -11.55 -2.70
CA ARG A 44 -9.69 -11.36 -2.49
C ARG A 44 -10.36 -10.86 -3.75
N GLN A 45 -11.65 -11.17 -3.87
CA GLN A 45 -12.46 -10.61 -4.93
C GLN A 45 -12.71 -9.13 -4.64
N LEU A 46 -12.55 -8.31 -5.67
CA LEU A 46 -12.80 -6.87 -5.56
C LEU A 46 -14.30 -6.60 -5.61
N ALA A 47 -14.75 -5.56 -4.89
CA ALA A 47 -16.15 -5.16 -4.91
C ALA A 47 -16.55 -4.64 -6.28
N TYR A 48 -15.59 -4.09 -7.04
CA TYR A 48 -15.78 -3.62 -8.41
C TYR A 48 -14.47 -3.80 -9.15
N THR A 49 -14.55 -3.84 -10.47
CA THR A 49 -13.38 -4.05 -11.32
C THR A 49 -12.43 -2.86 -11.23
N ILE A 50 -11.15 -3.11 -11.00
CA ILE A 50 -10.11 -2.10 -11.00
C ILE A 50 -9.08 -2.48 -12.06
N LYS A 51 -8.84 -1.59 -13.03
CA LYS A 51 -7.88 -1.83 -14.12
C LYS A 51 -8.15 -3.17 -14.81
N LYS A 52 -9.43 -3.48 -15.04
CA LYS A 52 -9.90 -4.71 -15.68
C LYS A 52 -9.62 -5.97 -14.86
N ARG A 53 -9.39 -5.83 -13.55
CA ARG A 53 -9.15 -6.96 -12.65
C ARG A 53 -10.31 -7.12 -11.69
N GLU A 54 -10.70 -8.37 -11.44
CA GLU A 54 -11.78 -8.70 -10.52
C GLU A 54 -11.26 -9.12 -9.16
N ARG A 55 -9.97 -9.42 -9.06
CA ARG A 55 -9.33 -9.85 -7.82
C ARG A 55 -8.09 -9.03 -7.55
N GLY A 56 -7.71 -8.94 -6.29
CA GLY A 56 -6.50 -8.27 -5.87
C GLY A 56 -5.92 -8.89 -4.61
N HIS A 57 -4.64 -8.72 -4.40
CA HIS A 57 -3.94 -9.18 -3.21
C HIS A 57 -3.81 -8.01 -2.24
N TYR A 58 -4.40 -8.15 -1.06
CA TYR A 58 -4.46 -7.10 -0.05
C TYR A 58 -3.32 -7.23 0.95
N VAL A 59 -2.68 -6.12 1.23
CA VAL A 59 -1.62 -6.05 2.25
C VAL A 59 -1.89 -4.82 3.12
N LEU A 60 -1.78 -5.01 4.43
CA LEU A 60 -1.90 -3.93 5.41
C LEU A 60 -0.52 -3.58 5.93
N TYR A 61 -0.17 -2.30 5.88
CA TYR A 61 1.06 -1.78 6.47
C TYR A 61 0.69 -0.87 7.64
N ALA A 62 1.18 -1.18 8.82
CA ALA A 62 1.04 -0.30 9.99
C ALA A 62 2.38 0.38 10.21
N MET A 63 2.37 1.68 10.50
CA MET A 63 3.62 2.43 10.59
C MET A 63 3.45 3.73 11.36
N SER A 64 4.58 4.31 11.78
CA SER A 64 4.66 5.69 12.20
C SER A 64 5.19 6.51 11.03
N LEU A 65 4.53 7.61 10.72
CA LEU A 65 4.91 8.44 9.58
C LEU A 65 4.59 9.90 9.88
N ASP A 66 5.45 10.79 9.40
CA ASP A 66 5.20 12.22 9.46
C ASP A 66 3.99 12.52 8.55
N PRO A 67 2.96 13.21 9.06
CA PRO A 67 1.79 13.53 8.22
C PRO A 67 2.13 14.26 6.93
N GLN A 68 3.21 15.05 6.93
CA GLN A 68 3.66 15.77 5.74
C GLN A 68 4.22 14.85 4.66
N LYS A 69 4.51 13.60 5.00
CA LYS A 69 5.06 12.63 4.05
C LYS A 69 3.99 11.79 3.35
N VAL A 70 2.74 11.86 3.80
CA VAL A 70 1.65 11.08 3.21
C VAL A 70 1.43 11.47 1.75
N VAL A 71 1.26 12.76 1.47
CA VAL A 71 1.01 13.24 0.10
C VAL A 71 2.15 12.90 -0.85
N PRO A 72 3.44 13.13 -0.48
CA PRO A 72 4.54 12.72 -1.33
C PRO A 72 4.54 11.22 -1.64
N ALA A 73 4.24 10.37 -0.65
CA ALA A 73 4.16 8.94 -0.86
C ALA A 73 3.03 8.58 -1.83
N GLU A 74 1.87 9.22 -1.66
CA GLU A 74 0.72 8.96 -2.53
C GLU A 74 1.01 9.31 -3.98
N LYS A 75 1.76 10.38 -4.22
CA LYS A 75 2.14 10.76 -5.58
C LYS A 75 2.91 9.65 -6.28
N ILE A 76 3.80 8.99 -5.55
CA ILE A 76 4.59 7.89 -6.11
C ILE A 76 3.73 6.63 -6.25
N PHE A 77 2.84 6.35 -5.29
CA PHE A 77 1.95 5.20 -5.39
C PHE A 77 1.06 5.28 -6.63
N LYS A 78 0.59 6.47 -7.00
CA LYS A 78 -0.22 6.65 -8.19
C LYS A 78 0.51 6.28 -9.47
N LEU A 79 1.83 6.33 -9.46
CA LEU A 79 2.65 5.98 -10.62
C LEU A 79 3.03 4.51 -10.66
N ASN A 80 2.71 3.74 -9.62
CA ASN A 80 3.05 2.33 -9.54
C ASN A 80 2.03 1.51 -10.35
N PRO A 81 2.44 0.92 -11.49
CA PRO A 81 1.49 0.15 -12.30
C PRO A 81 1.05 -1.15 -11.64
N ASN A 82 1.78 -1.61 -10.63
CA ASN A 82 1.50 -2.84 -9.90
C ASN A 82 0.87 -2.56 -8.54
N LEU A 83 0.19 -1.42 -8.42
CA LEU A 83 -0.61 -1.07 -7.25
C LEU A 83 -1.98 -0.65 -7.76
N LEU A 84 -3.00 -1.46 -7.47
CA LEU A 84 -4.34 -1.23 -7.99
C LEU A 84 -5.08 -0.15 -7.21
N LYS A 85 -4.89 -0.16 -5.89
CA LYS A 85 -5.56 0.79 -5.01
C LYS A 85 -4.76 0.92 -3.72
N TYR A 86 -4.84 2.08 -3.11
CA TYR A 86 -4.23 2.31 -1.79
C TYR A 86 -5.13 3.23 -0.97
N LEU A 87 -5.04 3.10 0.34
CA LEU A 87 -5.78 3.95 1.27
C LEU A 87 -4.96 4.13 2.55
N PHE A 88 -4.59 5.37 2.84
CA PHE A 88 -4.00 5.70 4.13
C PHE A 88 -5.10 6.01 5.12
N VAL A 89 -5.00 5.42 6.31
CA VAL A 89 -5.92 5.68 7.41
C VAL A 89 -5.11 6.13 8.61
N LYS A 90 -5.44 7.28 9.16
CA LYS A 90 -4.80 7.76 10.38
C LYS A 90 -5.40 7.00 11.56
N VAL A 91 -4.53 6.38 12.34
CA VAL A 91 -4.96 5.66 13.55
C VAL A 91 -5.00 6.63 14.70
N GLU A 92 -6.16 6.77 15.31
CA GLU A 92 -6.33 7.64 16.47
C GLU A 92 -6.20 6.82 17.74
N ALA A 93 -5.44 7.37 18.66
CA ALA A 93 -5.26 6.74 19.96
C ALA A 93 -6.49 6.88 20.83
#